data_6ee80b8e986880e7a6194fb76953a983
#
_entry.id   6ee80b8e986880e7a6194fb76953a983
#
_cell.length_a   1.000
_cell.length_b   1.000
_cell.length_c   1.000
_cell.angle_alpha   90.00
_cell.angle_beta   90.00
_cell.angle_gamma   90.00
#
_symmetry.space_group_name_H-M   'P 1'
#
loop_
_entity.id
_entity.type
_entity.pdbx_description
1 polymer ?
#
loop_
_entity_poly.entity_id
_entity_poly.type
_entity_poly.pdbx_seq_one_letter_code
_entity_poly.pdbx_strand_id
1 'polypeptide(L)'
;MRALVLAPRAFEDIRSASRWYDTQREGLGMAFEAALEAAAERVCRMPLSGKAVEAPFRRVTLRRFPYDMFYEFDAQRVVVILVFHNSRNPAAALVRLREH
;
A
#
# COMPACT_ATOMS: atom_id res chain seq x y z
N MET A 1 -2.14 -10.80 15.77
CA MET A 1 -2.14 -9.92 14.58
C MET A 1 -1.37 -8.66 14.89
N ARG A 2 -0.51 -8.23 13.97
CA ARG A 2 0.28 -7.03 14.16
C ARG A 2 -0.57 -5.77 14.00
N ALA A 3 -0.16 -4.70 14.67
CA ALA A 3 -0.81 -3.40 14.52
C ALA A 3 -0.41 -2.76 13.19
N LEU A 4 -1.34 -2.03 12.58
CA LEU A 4 -1.10 -1.34 11.31
C LEU A 4 -0.72 0.12 11.58
N VAL A 5 0.34 0.58 10.91
CA VAL A 5 0.77 1.98 10.95
C VAL A 5 0.90 2.45 9.50
N LEU A 6 0.37 3.63 9.20
CA LEU A 6 0.54 4.25 7.89
C LEU A 6 1.57 5.38 8.01
N ALA A 7 2.65 5.28 7.24
CA ALA A 7 3.57 6.40 7.13
C ALA A 7 2.86 7.60 6.51
N PRO A 8 3.25 8.85 6.82
CA PRO A 8 2.55 10.03 6.31
C PRO A 8 2.40 10.05 4.78
N ARG A 9 3.42 9.66 4.04
CA ARG A 9 3.33 9.63 2.57
C ARG A 9 2.36 8.57 2.07
N ALA A 10 2.30 7.41 2.75
CA ALA A 10 1.33 6.38 2.41
C ALA A 10 -0.10 6.90 2.58
N PHE A 11 -0.35 7.60 3.67
CA PHE A 11 -1.65 8.22 3.92
C PHE A 11 -2.02 9.21 2.79
N GLU A 12 -1.07 10.04 2.36
CA GLU A 12 -1.29 10.97 1.26
C GLU A 12 -1.54 10.24 -0.06
N ASP A 13 -0.79 9.17 -0.33
CA ASP A 13 -0.98 8.36 -1.53
C ASP A 13 -2.40 7.81 -1.59
N ILE A 14 -2.89 7.30 -0.47
CA ILE A 14 -4.22 6.72 -0.37
C ILE A 14 -5.28 7.79 -0.62
N ARG A 15 -5.13 8.95 0.01
CA ARG A 15 -6.09 10.03 -0.17
C ARG A 15 -6.13 10.55 -1.60
N SER A 16 -4.98 10.69 -2.23
CA SER A 16 -4.92 11.13 -3.63
C SER A 16 -5.59 10.14 -4.57
N ALA A 17 -5.29 8.85 -4.40
CA ALA A 17 -5.88 7.81 -5.23
C ALA A 17 -7.40 7.72 -5.02
N SER A 18 -7.84 7.77 -3.76
CA SER A 18 -9.26 7.70 -3.42
C SER A 18 -10.05 8.85 -4.06
N ARG A 19 -9.51 10.07 -3.98
CA ARG A 19 -10.15 11.23 -4.59
C ARG A 19 -10.21 11.11 -6.12
N TRP A 20 -9.13 10.63 -6.73
CA TRP A 20 -9.11 10.44 -8.17
C TRP A 20 -10.18 9.43 -8.62
N TYR A 21 -10.30 8.32 -7.88
CA TYR A 21 -11.32 7.32 -8.21
C TYR A 21 -12.73 7.86 -8.07
N ASP A 22 -12.98 8.71 -7.08
CA ASP A 22 -14.30 9.35 -6.93
C ASP A 22 -14.63 10.30 -8.08
N THR A 23 -13.62 10.93 -8.71
CA THR A 23 -13.87 11.73 -9.92
C THR A 23 -14.26 10.87 -11.11
N GLN A 24 -13.86 9.59 -11.12
CA GLN A 24 -14.22 8.66 -12.20
C GLN A 24 -15.64 8.12 -11.99
N ARG A 25 -15.99 7.81 -10.75
CA ARG A 25 -17.33 7.32 -10.40
C ARG A 25 -17.53 7.46 -8.91
N GLU A 26 -18.66 8.05 -8.52
CA GLU A 26 -19.00 8.22 -7.10
C GLU A 26 -18.98 6.88 -6.38
N GLY A 27 -18.35 6.85 -5.22
CA GLY A 27 -18.22 5.64 -4.38
C GLY A 27 -17.01 4.79 -4.72
N LEU A 28 -16.33 5.05 -5.84
CA LEU A 28 -15.18 4.23 -6.24
C LEU A 28 -13.98 4.43 -5.31
N GLY A 29 -13.85 5.62 -4.74
CA GLY A 29 -12.81 5.88 -3.73
C GLY A 29 -12.99 5.01 -2.50
N MET A 30 -14.21 4.83 -2.03
CA MET A 30 -14.49 3.94 -0.90
C MET A 30 -14.16 2.50 -1.24
N ALA A 31 -14.45 2.07 -2.47
CA ALA A 31 -14.11 0.72 -2.92
C ALA A 31 -12.59 0.51 -2.93
N PHE A 32 -11.84 1.52 -3.35
CA PHE A 32 -10.38 1.50 -3.32
C PHE A 32 -9.88 1.35 -1.88
N GLU A 33 -10.41 2.16 -0.97
CA GLU A 33 -10.02 2.11 0.44
C GLU A 33 -10.35 0.77 1.08
N ALA A 34 -11.48 0.16 0.72
CA ALA A 34 -11.84 -1.17 1.21
C ALA A 34 -10.86 -2.24 0.71
N ALA A 35 -10.42 -2.14 -0.55
CA ALA A 35 -9.42 -3.05 -1.09
C ALA A 35 -8.08 -2.90 -0.36
N LEU A 36 -7.72 -1.67 -0.02
CA LEU A 36 -6.50 -1.40 0.74
C LEU A 36 -6.60 -1.98 2.15
N GLU A 37 -7.72 -1.79 2.83
CA GLU A 37 -7.93 -2.35 4.16
C GLU A 37 -7.82 -3.87 4.16
N ALA A 38 -8.39 -4.51 3.15
CA ALA A 38 -8.30 -5.98 3.04
C ALA A 38 -6.86 -6.44 2.87
N ALA A 39 -6.09 -5.73 2.05
CA ALA A 39 -4.67 -6.04 1.87
C ALA A 39 -3.89 -5.81 3.16
N ALA A 40 -4.15 -4.70 3.84
CA ALA A 40 -3.48 -4.36 5.11
C ALA A 40 -3.78 -5.42 6.18
N GLU A 41 -5.02 -5.84 6.30
CA GLU A 41 -5.40 -6.88 7.26
C GLU A 41 -4.65 -8.19 6.97
N ARG A 42 -4.56 -8.55 5.70
CA ARG A 42 -3.86 -9.78 5.30
C ARG A 42 -2.39 -9.74 5.69
N VAL A 43 -1.69 -8.63 5.44
CA VAL A 43 -0.27 -8.53 5.80
C VAL A 43 -0.06 -8.40 7.29
N CYS A 44 -1.00 -7.84 8.04
CA CYS A 44 -0.91 -7.82 9.50
C CYS A 44 -1.00 -9.22 10.10
N ARG A 45 -1.77 -10.10 9.47
CA ARG A 45 -1.85 -11.50 9.89
C ARG A 45 -0.67 -12.32 9.38
N MET A 46 -0.26 -12.07 8.14
CA MET A 46 0.76 -12.87 7.46
C MET A 46 1.74 -11.93 6.75
N PRO A 47 2.66 -11.33 7.50
CA PRO A 47 3.54 -10.29 6.92
C PRO A 47 4.49 -10.83 5.84
N LEU A 48 4.72 -12.15 5.79
CA LEU A 48 5.53 -12.75 4.74
C LEU A 48 4.73 -13.05 3.47
N SER A 49 3.43 -12.75 3.45
CA SER A 49 2.59 -13.00 2.27
C SER A 49 2.92 -12.07 1.10
N GLY A 50 3.50 -10.91 1.37
CA GLY A 50 3.93 -10.00 0.32
C GLY A 50 5.26 -10.45 -0.29
N LYS A 51 5.50 -10.03 -1.53
CA LYS A 51 6.74 -10.33 -2.24
C LYS A 51 7.86 -9.42 -1.75
N ALA A 52 9.02 -9.99 -1.45
CA ALA A 52 10.21 -9.20 -1.12
C ALA A 52 10.63 -8.38 -2.34
N VAL A 53 10.92 -7.11 -2.14
CA VAL A 53 11.36 -6.22 -3.21
C VAL A 53 12.77 -5.71 -2.96
N GLU A 54 12.95 -4.78 -2.06
CA GLU A 54 14.26 -4.28 -1.67
C GLU A 54 14.28 -4.29 -0.14
N ALA A 55 15.13 -5.13 0.44
CA ALA A 55 15.12 -5.33 1.89
C ALA A 55 15.21 -3.98 2.62
N PRO A 56 14.43 -3.75 3.68
CA PRO A 56 13.55 -4.72 4.34
C PRO A 56 12.11 -4.73 3.82
N PHE A 57 11.86 -4.18 2.64
CA PHE A 57 10.50 -3.92 2.16
C PHE A 57 9.90 -5.10 1.42
N ARG A 58 8.57 -5.21 1.51
CA ARG A 58 7.75 -6.14 0.75
C ARG A 58 6.61 -5.39 0.10
N ARG A 59 5.98 -6.00 -0.90
CA ARG A 59 4.82 -5.41 -1.55
C ARG A 59 3.71 -6.42 -1.71
N VAL A 60 2.49 -5.92 -1.75
CA VAL A 60 1.30 -6.71 -2.07
C VAL A 60 0.45 -5.89 -3.02
N THR A 61 -0.11 -6.55 -4.04
CA THR A 61 -0.97 -5.89 -5.01
C THR A 61 -2.42 -5.92 -4.52
N LEU A 62 -3.12 -4.80 -4.63
CA LEU A 62 -4.53 -4.71 -4.29
C LEU A 62 -5.37 -5.52 -5.26
N ARG A 63 -6.50 -6.04 -4.78
CA ARG A 63 -7.49 -6.66 -5.67
C ARG A 63 -8.28 -5.57 -6.38
N ARG A 64 -8.56 -5.76 -7.68
CA ARG A 64 -9.38 -4.88 -8.53
C ARG A 64 -8.75 -3.54 -8.87
N PHE A 65 -7.72 -3.11 -8.17
CA PHE A 65 -7.08 -1.82 -8.40
C PHE A 65 -5.61 -2.01 -8.72
N PRO A 66 -5.07 -1.30 -9.71
CA PRO A 66 -3.67 -1.49 -10.14
C PRO A 66 -2.69 -0.73 -9.23
N TYR A 67 -2.74 -1.03 -7.95
CA TYR A 67 -1.87 -0.41 -6.95
C TYR A 67 -1.18 -1.47 -6.13
N ASP A 68 0.07 -1.18 -5.77
CA ASP A 68 0.86 -1.98 -4.86
C ASP A 68 1.01 -1.24 -3.54
N MET A 69 0.89 -1.97 -2.44
CA MET A 69 1.14 -1.47 -1.10
C MET A 69 2.50 -1.99 -0.65
N PHE A 70 3.41 -1.06 -0.35
CA PHE A 70 4.77 -1.39 0.10
C PHE A 70 4.85 -1.21 1.60
N TYR A 71 5.44 -2.19 2.27
CA TYR A 71 5.46 -2.20 3.73
C TYR A 71 6.73 -2.85 4.28
N GLU A 72 7.01 -2.55 5.54
CA GLU A 72 7.98 -3.30 6.33
C GLU A 72 7.30 -3.71 7.64
N PHE A 73 7.89 -4.63 8.37
CA PHE A 73 7.27 -5.10 9.60
C PHE A 73 8.30 -5.58 10.61
N ASP A 74 7.90 -5.58 11.87
CA ASP A 74 8.63 -6.22 12.97
C ASP A 74 7.66 -7.14 13.73
N ALA A 75 8.06 -7.56 14.94
CA ALA A 75 7.24 -8.48 15.73
C ALA A 75 5.88 -7.90 16.13
N GLN A 76 5.74 -6.58 16.16
CA GLN A 76 4.58 -5.91 16.74
C GLN A 76 3.72 -5.17 15.74
N ARG A 77 4.28 -4.69 14.62
CA ARG A 77 3.54 -3.85 13.71
C ARG A 77 3.97 -4.01 12.26
N VAL A 78 3.06 -3.62 11.38
CA VAL A 78 3.31 -3.46 9.95
C VAL A 78 3.24 -1.96 9.65
N VAL A 79 4.26 -1.44 9.01
CA VAL A 79 4.29 -0.04 8.59
C VAL A 79 4.16 0.03 7.08
N VAL A 80 3.08 0.64 6.60
CA VAL A 80 2.88 0.88 5.17
C VAL A 80 3.64 2.14 4.79
N ILE A 81 4.59 2.01 3.87
CA ILE A 81 5.51 3.09 3.49
C ILE A 81 4.95 3.92 2.35
N LEU A 82 4.40 3.24 1.34
CA LEU A 82 3.79 3.92 0.21
C LEU A 82 2.79 3.02 -0.50
N VAL A 83 1.89 3.65 -1.25
CA VAL A 83 0.92 2.97 -2.10
C VAL A 83 1.10 3.57 -3.49
N PHE A 84 1.44 2.73 -4.47
CA PHE A 84 1.93 3.20 -5.75
C PHE A 84 1.23 2.48 -6.90
N HIS A 85 0.84 3.24 -7.92
CA HIS A 85 0.20 2.68 -9.11
C HIS A 85 1.19 1.77 -9.85
N ASN A 86 0.85 0.51 -10.03
CA ASN A 86 1.82 -0.50 -10.48
C ASN A 86 2.10 -0.47 -11.98
N SER A 87 1.35 0.31 -12.77
CA SER A 87 1.68 0.49 -14.19
C SER A 87 2.56 1.70 -14.44
N ARG A 88 2.89 2.46 -13.39
CA ARG A 88 3.88 3.54 -13.50
C ARG A 88 5.28 2.94 -13.45
N ASN A 89 6.27 3.77 -13.77
CA ASN A 89 7.67 3.36 -13.76
C ASN A 89 8.06 2.70 -12.43
N PRO A 90 8.40 1.39 -12.43
CA PRO A 90 8.78 0.70 -11.19
C PRO A 90 9.97 1.34 -10.47
N ALA A 91 10.90 1.97 -11.20
CA ALA A 91 12.05 2.62 -10.61
C ALA A 91 11.63 3.79 -9.69
N ALA A 92 10.50 4.45 -9.99
CA ALA A 92 10.02 5.54 -9.15
C ALA A 92 9.60 5.04 -7.76
N ALA A 93 9.02 3.86 -7.66
CA ALA A 93 8.67 3.27 -6.37
C ALA A 93 9.91 2.96 -5.56
N LEU A 94 10.96 2.41 -6.20
CA LEU A 94 12.22 2.12 -5.51
C LEU A 94 12.89 3.38 -5.00
N VAL A 95 12.86 4.47 -5.78
CA VAL A 95 13.41 5.76 -5.35
C VAL A 95 12.70 6.22 -4.08
N ARG A 96 11.38 6.15 -4.04
CA ARG A 96 10.61 6.55 -2.86
C ARG A 96 10.92 5.68 -1.65
N LEU A 97 11.11 4.38 -1.85
CA LEU A 97 11.49 3.49 -0.74
C LEU A 97 12.85 3.86 -0.17
N ARG A 98 13.80 4.22 -1.03
CA ARG A 98 15.15 4.61 -0.59
C ARG A 98 15.17 5.94 0.14
N GLU A 99 14.22 6.80 -0.12
CA GLU A 99 14.09 8.11 0.53
C GLU A 99 13.41 8.03 1.91
N HIS A 100 12.88 6.89 2.24
CA HIS A 100 12.15 6.70 3.48
C HIS A 100 13.04 6.75 4.73
#